data_18a2809da0443cff7ddc6286e99363ab
#
_entry.id   18a2809da0443cff7ddc6286e99363ab
#
_cell.length_a   1.000
_cell.length_b   1.000
_cell.length_c   1.000
_cell.angle_alpha   90.00
_cell.angle_beta   90.00
_cell.angle_gamma   90.00
#
_symmetry.space_group_name_H-M   'P 1'
#
loop_
_entity.id
_entity.type
_entity.pdbx_description
1 polymer ?
#
loop_
_entity_poly.entity_id
_entity_poly.type
_entity_poly.pdbx_seq_one_letter_code
_entity_poly.pdbx_strand_id
1 'polypeptide(L)'
;MVTEELKFSWDDYLEQGSQWEESISPGDNGRIMEFSATLQLEQELGPQDNFTLTLVIENDKYEKTVQTEGGNITANETAKATMDRDAINPEGKDGIYTADSEEALMNILVGQAGARTGQGVWTWTVFAQQADPDPLFDGMIDPDPGNNWDLEVIVIIMSPELTEITFG
;
A
#
# COMPACT_ATOMS: atom_id res chain seq x y z
N MET A 1 -21.42 10.94 -2.16
CA MET A 1 -20.02 10.61 -2.51
C MET A 1 -19.91 9.16 -2.93
N VAL A 2 -19.06 8.88 -3.89
CA VAL A 2 -18.84 7.53 -4.42
C VAL A 2 -17.50 7.03 -3.93
N THR A 3 -17.46 5.80 -3.41
CA THR A 3 -16.23 5.14 -3.02
C THR A 3 -15.76 4.20 -4.12
N GLU A 4 -14.46 4.11 -4.30
CA GLU A 4 -13.84 3.25 -5.28
C GLU A 4 -12.62 2.56 -4.66
N GLU A 5 -12.41 1.31 -5.06
CA GLU A 5 -11.24 0.55 -4.67
C GLU A 5 -10.20 0.57 -5.78
N LEU A 6 -9.00 1.02 -5.46
CA LEU A 6 -7.85 0.97 -6.36
C LEU A 6 -6.94 -0.17 -5.92
N LYS A 7 -6.58 -1.03 -6.86
CA LYS A 7 -5.65 -2.13 -6.61
C LYS A 7 -4.34 -1.93 -7.36
N PHE A 8 -3.25 -2.14 -6.64
CA PHE A 8 -1.91 -2.14 -7.20
C PHE A 8 -1.25 -3.46 -6.83
N SER A 9 -0.59 -4.08 -7.78
CA SER A 9 0.10 -5.35 -7.56
C SER A 9 1.45 -5.33 -8.23
N TRP A 10 2.46 -5.78 -7.52
CA TRP A 10 3.82 -5.93 -8.02
C TRP A 10 4.40 -7.25 -7.54
N ASP A 11 5.27 -7.83 -8.33
CA ASP A 11 6.04 -8.99 -7.96
C ASP A 11 7.42 -8.93 -8.58
N ASP A 12 8.39 -9.54 -7.94
CA ASP A 12 9.75 -9.66 -8.45
C ASP A 12 10.53 -10.65 -7.59
N TYR A 13 11.80 -10.81 -7.94
CA TYR A 13 12.78 -11.55 -7.17
C TYR A 13 13.82 -10.59 -6.62
N LEU A 14 14.20 -10.75 -5.34
CA LEU A 14 15.25 -9.97 -4.72
C LEU A 14 16.27 -10.86 -4.05
N GLU A 15 17.55 -10.57 -4.29
CA GLU A 15 18.66 -11.15 -3.55
C GLU A 15 18.87 -10.39 -2.23
N GLN A 16 19.49 -11.05 -1.27
CA GLN A 16 19.84 -10.41 0.01
C GLN A 16 20.61 -9.11 -0.21
N GLY A 17 20.19 -8.06 0.46
CA GLY A 17 20.79 -6.74 0.36
C GLY A 17 20.27 -5.89 -0.79
N SER A 18 19.39 -6.44 -1.63
CA SER A 18 18.79 -5.70 -2.75
C SER A 18 17.43 -5.15 -2.38
N GLN A 19 17.02 -4.10 -3.07
CA GLN A 19 15.72 -3.47 -2.87
C GLN A 19 15.00 -3.18 -4.17
N TRP A 20 13.68 -3.14 -4.09
CA TRP A 20 12.76 -2.70 -5.13
C TRP A 20 12.02 -1.47 -4.64
N GLU A 21 11.74 -0.54 -5.53
CA GLU A 21 11.02 0.69 -5.19
C GLU A 21 10.05 1.06 -6.31
N GLU A 22 8.86 1.49 -5.91
CA GLU A 22 7.83 1.98 -6.83
C GLU A 22 7.03 3.10 -6.16
N SER A 23 6.58 4.06 -6.95
CA SER A 23 5.81 5.20 -6.48
C SER A 23 4.45 5.26 -7.16
N ILE A 24 3.45 5.64 -6.38
CA ILE A 24 2.09 5.87 -6.86
C ILE A 24 1.57 7.17 -6.26
N SER A 25 0.52 7.73 -6.87
CA SER A 25 -0.16 8.93 -6.36
C SER A 25 -1.67 8.67 -6.35
N PRO A 26 -2.15 7.82 -5.44
CA PRO A 26 -3.57 7.44 -5.44
C PRO A 26 -4.51 8.59 -5.15
N GLY A 27 -4.04 9.64 -4.46
CA GLY A 27 -4.83 10.83 -4.15
C GLY A 27 -5.21 11.65 -5.38
N ASP A 28 -4.60 11.42 -6.55
CA ASP A 28 -4.98 12.08 -7.79
C ASP A 28 -6.37 11.65 -8.28
N ASN A 29 -6.85 10.51 -7.82
CA ASN A 29 -8.14 9.94 -8.21
C ASN A 29 -9.28 10.28 -7.25
N GLY A 30 -8.97 10.81 -6.09
CA GLY A 30 -9.97 11.15 -5.09
C GLY A 30 -9.36 11.29 -3.70
N ARG A 31 -10.23 11.46 -2.72
CA ARG A 31 -9.85 11.57 -1.32
C ARG A 31 -9.51 10.19 -0.76
N ILE A 32 -8.34 10.07 -0.16
CA ILE A 32 -7.90 8.79 0.42
C ILE A 32 -8.64 8.54 1.73
N MET A 33 -9.27 7.38 1.85
CA MET A 33 -10.00 6.98 3.06
C MET A 33 -9.19 5.99 3.90
N GLU A 34 -8.67 4.96 3.27
CA GLU A 34 -7.90 3.92 3.94
C GLU A 34 -7.02 3.17 2.94
N PHE A 35 -6.05 2.44 3.43
CA PHE A 35 -5.32 1.48 2.60
C PHE A 35 -4.95 0.23 3.39
N SER A 36 -4.70 -0.82 2.65
CA SER A 36 -4.19 -2.10 3.14
C SER A 36 -3.12 -2.60 2.19
N ALA A 37 -2.00 -3.05 2.71
CA ALA A 37 -0.90 -3.60 1.93
C ALA A 37 -0.45 -4.92 2.51
N THR A 38 -0.20 -5.89 1.65
CA THR A 38 0.31 -7.21 2.04
C THR A 38 1.50 -7.58 1.17
N LEU A 39 2.64 -7.75 1.81
CA LEU A 39 3.84 -8.32 1.21
C LEU A 39 3.88 -9.80 1.56
N GLN A 40 4.02 -10.65 0.55
CA GLN A 40 4.09 -12.09 0.72
C GLN A 40 5.31 -12.65 0.02
N LEU A 41 6.06 -13.49 0.71
CA LEU A 41 7.19 -14.21 0.13
C LEU A 41 6.75 -15.54 -0.43
N GLU A 42 7.51 -16.07 -1.40
CA GLU A 42 7.31 -17.42 -1.87
C GLU A 42 7.60 -18.39 -0.74
N GLN A 43 6.80 -19.46 -0.66
CA GLN A 43 6.97 -20.48 0.37
C GLN A 43 8.28 -21.23 0.20
N GLU A 44 9.04 -21.32 1.29
CA GLU A 44 10.28 -22.08 1.37
C GLU A 44 10.24 -22.99 2.60
N LEU A 45 10.92 -24.12 2.52
CA LEU A 45 11.09 -25.01 3.67
C LEU A 45 12.29 -24.56 4.49
N GLY A 46 12.15 -24.59 5.81
CA GLY A 46 13.22 -24.25 6.73
C GLY A 46 13.14 -22.81 7.25
N PRO A 47 14.28 -22.20 7.64
CA PRO A 47 14.30 -20.83 8.11
C PRO A 47 13.77 -19.87 7.06
N GLN A 48 12.95 -18.92 7.48
CA GLN A 48 12.33 -17.97 6.57
C GLN A 48 13.19 -16.73 6.36
N ASP A 49 13.08 -16.19 5.16
CA ASP A 49 13.72 -14.94 4.80
C ASP A 49 13.04 -13.76 5.51
N ASN A 50 13.81 -12.71 5.77
CA ASN A 50 13.31 -11.46 6.31
C ASN A 50 13.31 -10.39 5.22
N PHE A 51 12.13 -9.98 4.83
CA PHE A 51 11.95 -8.84 3.92
C PHE A 51 11.21 -7.73 4.66
N THR A 52 11.54 -6.50 4.35
CA THR A 52 10.84 -5.34 4.90
C THR A 52 10.05 -4.64 3.82
N LEU A 53 8.89 -4.11 4.22
CA LEU A 53 8.06 -3.25 3.40
C LEU A 53 8.01 -1.88 4.05
N THR A 54 8.43 -0.86 3.33
CA THR A 54 8.38 0.53 3.80
C THR A 54 7.47 1.33 2.90
N LEU A 55 6.61 2.14 3.52
CA LEU A 55 5.80 3.14 2.85
C LEU A 55 6.18 4.52 3.36
N VAL A 56 6.48 5.42 2.44
CA VAL A 56 6.65 6.85 2.72
C VAL A 56 5.57 7.61 1.97
N ILE A 57 4.76 8.37 2.71
CA ILE A 57 3.81 9.34 2.14
C ILE A 57 4.39 10.72 2.40
N GLU A 58 4.99 11.29 1.39
CA GLU A 58 5.79 12.51 1.52
C GLU A 58 4.99 13.69 2.08
N ASN A 59 3.77 13.86 1.59
CA ASN A 59 2.92 14.99 1.96
C ASN A 59 2.50 14.98 3.44
N ASP A 60 2.33 13.79 4.01
CA ASP A 60 1.90 13.60 5.40
C ASP A 60 3.07 13.46 6.36
N LYS A 61 4.30 13.41 5.86
CA LYS A 61 5.48 13.03 6.64
C LYS A 61 5.28 11.66 7.32
N TYR A 62 4.53 10.80 6.66
CA TYR A 62 4.24 9.45 7.16
C TYR A 62 5.31 8.48 6.66
N GLU A 63 5.85 7.70 7.57
CA GLU A 63 6.78 6.63 7.26
C GLU A 63 6.49 5.44 8.15
N LYS A 64 6.34 4.28 7.56
CA LYS A 64 6.12 3.04 8.30
C LYS A 64 6.85 1.89 7.63
N THR A 65 7.49 1.07 8.45
CA THR A 65 8.16 -0.16 8.01
C THR A 65 7.57 -1.35 8.75
N VAL A 66 7.25 -2.40 8.01
CA VAL A 66 6.85 -3.69 8.57
C VAL A 66 7.79 -4.77 8.05
N GLN A 67 7.88 -5.88 8.76
CA GLN A 67 8.79 -6.97 8.43
C GLN A 67 8.00 -8.27 8.33
N THR A 68 8.37 -9.12 7.37
CA THR A 68 7.83 -10.47 7.30
C THR A 68 8.25 -11.23 8.56
N GLU A 69 7.31 -11.98 9.11
CA GLU A 69 7.61 -12.79 10.30
C GLU A 69 8.57 -13.90 9.92
N GLY A 70 9.71 -13.95 10.62
CA GLY A 70 10.70 -14.99 10.45
C GLY A 70 10.35 -16.24 11.25
N GLY A 71 11.16 -17.25 11.14
CA GLY A 71 11.01 -18.53 11.80
C GLY A 71 10.74 -19.67 10.83
N ASN A 72 10.47 -20.85 11.36
CA ASN A 72 10.15 -22.00 10.53
C ASN A 72 8.66 -21.98 10.16
N ILE A 73 8.38 -22.08 8.88
CA ILE A 73 7.03 -22.10 8.36
C ILE A 73 6.64 -23.52 7.97
N THR A 74 5.41 -23.90 8.30
CA THR A 74 4.86 -25.20 7.95
C THR A 74 4.46 -25.25 6.46
N ALA A 75 4.20 -26.45 5.95
CA ALA A 75 4.09 -26.74 4.53
C ALA A 75 3.01 -25.96 3.74
N ASN A 76 2.10 -25.26 4.37
CA ASN A 76 1.03 -24.52 3.69
C ASN A 76 1.00 -23.03 4.06
N GLU A 77 2.05 -22.55 4.69
CA GLU A 77 2.14 -21.15 5.12
C GLU A 77 3.20 -20.41 4.32
N THR A 78 3.04 -19.09 4.21
CA THR A 78 4.03 -18.21 3.61
C THR A 78 4.31 -17.05 4.55
N ALA A 79 5.53 -16.54 4.52
CA ALA A 79 5.89 -15.36 5.30
C ALA A 79 5.18 -14.12 4.73
N LYS A 80 4.57 -13.34 5.60
CA LYS A 80 3.81 -12.14 5.22
C LYS A 80 4.16 -10.97 6.11
N ALA A 81 4.06 -9.78 5.54
CA ALA A 81 4.03 -8.52 6.28
C ALA A 81 2.80 -7.73 5.84
N THR A 82 2.04 -7.22 6.79
CA THR A 82 0.84 -6.44 6.51
C THR A 82 0.98 -5.04 7.07
N MET A 83 0.40 -4.09 6.35
CA MET A 83 0.39 -2.69 6.73
C MET A 83 -0.98 -2.11 6.42
N ASP A 84 -1.63 -1.53 7.42
CA ASP A 84 -2.95 -0.93 7.28
C ASP A 84 -2.93 0.49 7.81
N ARG A 85 -3.77 1.32 7.24
CA ARG A 85 -4.08 2.62 7.81
C ARG A 85 -5.54 2.93 7.53
N ASP A 86 -6.33 2.94 8.59
CA ASP A 86 -7.75 3.25 8.55
C ASP A 86 -7.97 4.74 8.79
N ALA A 87 -9.10 5.24 8.29
CA ALA A 87 -9.55 6.59 8.53
C ALA A 87 -8.48 7.66 8.29
N ILE A 88 -7.71 7.50 7.21
CA ILE A 88 -6.71 8.49 6.78
C ILE A 88 -7.37 9.86 6.64
N ASN A 89 -8.59 9.87 6.16
CA ASN A 89 -9.34 11.08 5.91
C ASN A 89 -10.75 10.99 6.50
N PRO A 90 -10.86 10.95 7.85
CA PRO A 90 -12.15 10.74 8.52
C PRO A 90 -13.15 11.86 8.29
N GLU A 91 -12.68 13.03 7.86
CA GLU A 91 -13.53 14.18 7.53
C GLU A 91 -14.22 14.05 6.18
N GLY A 92 -13.90 13.01 5.42
CA GLY A 92 -14.55 12.68 4.17
C GLY A 92 -15.97 12.17 4.35
N LYS A 93 -16.77 12.85 5.12
CA LYS A 93 -18.13 12.42 5.45
C LYS A 93 -19.11 12.73 4.34
N ASP A 94 -20.16 11.93 4.30
CA ASP A 94 -21.32 12.24 3.48
C ASP A 94 -21.92 13.57 3.91
N GLY A 95 -22.17 14.40 2.96
CA GLY A 95 -22.80 15.69 3.16
C GLY A 95 -23.28 16.22 1.83
N ILE A 96 -24.27 17.08 1.89
CA ILE A 96 -24.76 17.78 0.69
C ILE A 96 -24.27 19.21 0.76
N TYR A 97 -23.53 19.59 -0.26
CA TYR A 97 -23.01 20.94 -0.39
C TYR A 97 -23.54 21.56 -1.69
N THR A 98 -23.88 22.81 -1.64
CA THR A 98 -24.35 23.55 -2.82
C THR A 98 -23.49 24.77 -3.05
N ALA A 99 -23.29 25.11 -4.32
CA ALA A 99 -22.55 26.29 -4.73
C ALA A 99 -23.04 26.74 -6.10
N ASP A 100 -22.71 27.98 -6.47
CA ASP A 100 -23.14 28.57 -7.73
C ASP A 100 -22.43 27.97 -8.95
N SER A 101 -21.30 27.33 -8.75
CA SER A 101 -20.53 26.69 -9.82
C SER A 101 -19.83 25.43 -9.31
N GLU A 102 -19.42 24.57 -10.24
CA GLU A 102 -18.63 23.41 -9.94
C GLU A 102 -17.28 23.78 -9.28
N GLU A 103 -16.64 24.84 -9.78
CA GLU A 103 -15.39 25.34 -9.22
C GLU A 103 -15.54 25.77 -7.76
N ALA A 104 -16.60 26.52 -7.44
CA ALA A 104 -16.88 26.95 -6.09
C ALA A 104 -17.16 25.75 -5.16
N LEU A 105 -17.87 24.75 -5.67
CA LEU A 105 -18.15 23.54 -4.93
C LEU A 105 -16.88 22.75 -4.63
N MET A 106 -16.00 22.60 -5.60
CA MET A 106 -14.72 21.91 -5.42
C MET A 106 -13.82 22.65 -4.41
N ASN A 107 -13.84 23.98 -4.42
CA ASN A 107 -13.10 24.77 -3.43
C ASN A 107 -13.60 24.52 -2.00
N ILE A 108 -14.90 24.34 -1.80
CA ILE A 108 -15.45 23.98 -0.49
C ILE A 108 -14.92 22.63 -0.05
N LEU A 109 -14.93 21.64 -0.93
CA LEU A 109 -14.47 20.27 -0.62
C LEU A 109 -12.97 20.23 -0.31
N VAL A 110 -12.16 20.96 -1.08
CA VAL A 110 -10.71 21.05 -0.87
C VAL A 110 -10.37 21.74 0.44
N GLY A 111 -11.18 22.70 0.87
CA GLY A 111 -10.98 23.42 2.12
C GLY A 111 -11.36 22.66 3.38
N GLN A 112 -11.96 21.47 3.27
CA GLN A 112 -12.32 20.66 4.43
C GLN A 112 -11.07 20.13 5.14
N ALA A 113 -11.17 20.03 6.48
CA ALA A 113 -10.09 19.45 7.27
C ALA A 113 -9.81 18.01 6.82
N GLY A 114 -8.54 17.69 6.68
CA GLY A 114 -8.11 16.35 6.27
C GLY A 114 -8.28 16.04 4.79
N ALA A 115 -8.83 16.95 3.98
CA ALA A 115 -9.08 16.69 2.56
C ALA A 115 -7.83 16.34 1.75
N ARG A 116 -6.67 16.80 2.20
CA ARG A 116 -5.38 16.54 1.53
C ARG A 116 -4.55 15.46 2.20
N THR A 117 -5.04 14.87 3.27
CA THR A 117 -4.34 13.80 3.96
C THR A 117 -4.22 12.59 3.04
N GLY A 118 -3.04 12.03 2.94
CA GLY A 118 -2.76 10.90 2.06
C GLY A 118 -2.52 11.26 0.61
N GLN A 119 -2.61 12.54 0.23
CA GLN A 119 -2.30 12.97 -1.12
C GLN A 119 -0.79 13.09 -1.35
N GLY A 120 -0.40 13.20 -2.61
CA GLY A 120 1.00 13.26 -3.00
C GLY A 120 1.55 11.89 -3.33
N VAL A 121 2.87 11.80 -3.36
CA VAL A 121 3.57 10.59 -3.76
C VAL A 121 3.68 9.61 -2.61
N TRP A 122 3.29 8.37 -2.88
CA TRP A 122 3.48 7.23 -2.00
C TRP A 122 4.60 6.38 -2.57
N THR A 123 5.69 6.23 -1.83
CA THR A 123 6.83 5.41 -2.24
C THR A 123 6.85 4.11 -1.44
N TRP A 124 6.76 3.01 -2.15
CA TRP A 124 6.83 1.66 -1.60
C TRP A 124 8.22 1.09 -1.85
N THR A 125 8.83 0.55 -0.81
CA THR A 125 10.13 -0.10 -0.90
C THR A 125 10.06 -1.49 -0.31
N VAL A 126 10.52 -2.48 -1.06
CA VAL A 126 10.70 -3.85 -0.57
C VAL A 126 12.20 -4.10 -0.50
N PHE A 127 12.68 -4.47 0.68
CA PHE A 127 14.09 -4.73 0.92
C PHE A 127 14.30 -6.14 1.43
N ALA A 128 15.18 -6.88 0.77
CA ALA A 128 15.58 -8.22 1.19
C ALA A 128 16.65 -8.13 2.27
N GLN A 129 16.22 -8.00 3.53
CA GLN A 129 17.11 -7.83 4.66
C GLN A 129 17.95 -9.07 4.92
N GLN A 130 17.33 -10.24 4.86
CA GLN A 130 17.97 -11.52 5.03
C GLN A 130 17.28 -12.54 4.13
N ALA A 131 18.08 -13.28 3.38
CA ALA A 131 17.63 -14.39 2.56
C ALA A 131 18.60 -15.53 2.76
N ASP A 132 18.19 -16.51 3.56
CA ASP A 132 19.01 -17.68 3.86
C ASP A 132 19.03 -18.62 2.67
N PRO A 133 20.18 -19.25 2.35
CA PRO A 133 20.23 -20.26 1.33
C PRO A 133 19.31 -21.43 1.64
N ASP A 134 18.54 -21.88 0.65
CA ASP A 134 17.62 -22.99 0.83
C ASP A 134 18.36 -24.33 0.94
N PRO A 135 18.00 -25.19 1.91
CA PRO A 135 18.53 -26.52 1.95
C PRO A 135 17.97 -27.36 0.78
N LEU A 136 18.87 -27.94 0.00
CA LEU A 136 18.52 -28.91 -1.03
C LEU A 136 18.63 -30.32 -0.47
N PHE A 137 18.16 -31.34 -1.22
CA PHE A 137 18.34 -32.74 -0.86
C PHE A 137 19.83 -33.09 -0.71
N ASP A 138 20.13 -34.03 0.17
CA ASP A 138 21.49 -34.52 0.44
C ASP A 138 22.44 -33.50 1.08
N GLY A 139 21.89 -32.51 1.81
CA GLY A 139 22.68 -31.52 2.52
C GLY A 139 23.29 -30.42 1.63
N MET A 140 22.92 -30.37 0.37
CA MET A 140 23.30 -29.26 -0.51
C MET A 140 22.56 -28.00 -0.13
N ILE A 141 23.18 -26.86 -0.39
CA ILE A 141 22.60 -25.52 -0.12
C ILE A 141 22.46 -24.78 -1.45
N ASP A 142 21.31 -24.12 -1.66
CA ASP A 142 21.12 -23.24 -2.81
C ASP A 142 22.13 -22.09 -2.73
N PRO A 143 22.95 -21.87 -3.76
CA PRO A 143 23.96 -20.82 -3.74
C PRO A 143 23.42 -19.40 -3.92
N ASP A 144 22.15 -19.24 -4.33
CA ASP A 144 21.56 -17.92 -4.60
C ASP A 144 20.58 -17.51 -3.50
N PRO A 145 21.05 -16.79 -2.43
CA PRO A 145 20.18 -16.38 -1.33
C PRO A 145 19.28 -15.22 -1.75
N GLY A 146 18.07 -15.53 -2.10
CA GLY A 146 17.05 -14.57 -2.48
C GLY A 146 15.66 -15.19 -2.42
N ASN A 147 14.64 -14.42 -2.71
CA ASN A 147 13.27 -14.94 -2.75
C ASN A 147 12.42 -14.13 -3.73
N ASN A 148 11.42 -14.79 -4.24
CA ASN A 148 10.32 -14.15 -4.95
C ASN A 148 9.34 -13.57 -3.93
N TRP A 149 8.78 -12.42 -4.26
CA TRP A 149 7.80 -11.74 -3.42
C TRP A 149 6.70 -11.17 -4.28
N ASP A 150 5.56 -10.94 -3.66
CA ASP A 150 4.50 -10.15 -4.24
C ASP A 150 3.98 -9.13 -3.24
N LEU A 151 3.56 -7.99 -3.74
CA LEU A 151 2.98 -6.91 -2.96
C LEU A 151 1.63 -6.55 -3.57
N GLU A 152 0.59 -6.62 -2.75
CA GLU A 152 -0.75 -6.16 -3.13
C GLU A 152 -1.12 -4.98 -2.24
N VAL A 153 -1.53 -3.88 -2.87
CA VAL A 153 -1.98 -2.67 -2.20
C VAL A 153 -3.40 -2.36 -2.64
N ILE A 154 -4.27 -2.16 -1.66
CA ILE A 154 -5.65 -1.75 -1.88
C ILE A 154 -5.84 -0.41 -1.21
N VAL A 155 -6.27 0.59 -2.00
CA VAL A 155 -6.55 1.93 -1.52
C VAL A 155 -8.02 2.23 -1.77
N ILE A 156 -8.72 2.65 -0.72
CA ILE A 156 -10.10 3.10 -0.84
C ILE A 156 -10.09 4.62 -0.97
N ILE A 157 -10.65 5.09 -2.06
CA ILE A 157 -10.80 6.52 -2.33
C ILE A 157 -12.27 6.89 -2.37
N MET A 158 -12.54 8.17 -2.15
CA MET A 158 -13.87 8.73 -2.22
C MET A 158 -13.85 9.97 -3.10
N SER A 159 -14.79 10.02 -4.05
CA SER A 159 -14.97 11.15 -4.95
C SER A 159 -16.35 11.76 -4.76
N PRO A 160 -16.50 13.08 -4.90
CA PRO A 160 -17.81 13.71 -4.83
C PRO A 160 -18.65 13.32 -6.04
N GLU A 161 -19.94 13.11 -5.80
CA GLU A 161 -20.92 13.00 -6.87
C GLU A 161 -21.51 14.38 -7.11
N LEU A 162 -21.29 14.91 -8.31
CA LEU A 162 -21.74 16.25 -8.69
C LEU A 162 -23.05 16.16 -9.46
N THR A 163 -24.02 16.96 -9.04
CA THR A 163 -25.32 17.05 -9.71
C THR A 163 -25.64 18.52 -10.00
N GLU A 164 -25.95 18.81 -11.24
CA GLU A 164 -26.42 20.12 -11.62
C GLU A 164 -27.89 20.28 -11.29
N ILE A 165 -28.24 21.34 -10.58
CA ILE A 165 -29.63 21.66 -10.26
C ILE A 165 -30.07 22.78 -11.18
N THR A 166 -31.09 22.48 -11.99
CA THR A 166 -31.70 23.49 -12.86
C THR A 166 -33.01 23.96 -12.25
N PHE A 167 -33.15 25.28 -12.16
CA PHE A 167 -34.39 25.92 -11.76
C PHE A 167 -35.09 26.43 -13.02
N GLY A 168 -36.21 25.82 -13.30
CA GLY A 168 -36.97 26.20 -14.49
C GLY A 168 -38.36 26.65 -14.23
#